data_b840808691f27a08ef53426908ef6a18
#
_entry.id   b840808691f27a08ef53426908ef6a18
#
_cell.length_a   1.000
_cell.length_b   1.000
_cell.length_c   1.000
_cell.angle_alpha   90.00
_cell.angle_beta   90.00
_cell.angle_gamma   90.00
#
_symmetry.space_group_name_H-M   'P 1'
#
loop_
_entity.id
_entity.type
_entity.pdbx_description
1 polymer ?
#
loop_
_entity_poly.entity_id
_entity_poly.type
_entity_poly.pdbx_seq_one_letter_code
_entity_poly.pdbx_strand_id
1 'polypeptide(L)'
;MGDRTTGAAQTRLSTGTSGLDDVLCGGLTPHRLYLVEGTPGSGKTTLALKFLMNGRENGEHGLYITLSETVDELTAVAQSHSWTLDDIDLYELVAEDEYSSDREQSLLHPSEVELGETVRGIINLVEENNPTRVVLDSLSELRLLAQNPLRYRRQILALKHFFARRNCTVLMLDDRTAEPGDLQLHSIAHGVVSLEQLANDFGSERRRLRVIKMRGLKYHGGYHDFTIEKGGLCVYPRLIAADHARDFSADAVTTGLDELDALLGGGLVPGTNALLAGPAGVGKTTTAVRCMLAALNRGEKAAYFLFDERLSTLLTRSRALGMDVQPFIDNGQLEIRQIDPAELSPGEFASAVRTSVEKDGVNVVAIDSLNAYLHAMPSDNFLVLQMHELLSYLAQQGVVSLMILGQHGVTGELRTDIDISYLADTVMMLRFFEAEGEVRKSIAVIKTRTSDHERSIREFKIDATGIVIGEPIRSFSGVLSGTPVFTQRTDALLQLDPQTSDGAK
;
A
#
# COMPACT_ATOMS: atom_id res chain seq x y z
N MET A 1 46.95 1.74 0.29
CA MET A 1 46.72 3.04 0.91
C MET A 1 45.26 3.41 0.66
N GLY A 2 44.46 3.27 1.56
CA GLY A 2 43.79 3.79 2.65
C GLY A 2 42.53 2.97 2.90
N ASP A 3 42.60 2.24 3.94
CA ASP A 3 41.48 1.56 4.59
C ASP A 3 40.40 2.58 4.95
N ARG A 4 39.27 2.55 4.26
CA ARG A 4 38.10 3.36 4.63
C ARG A 4 37.28 2.56 5.63
N THR A 5 37.58 2.83 6.89
CA THR A 5 36.74 2.63 8.08
C THR A 5 35.33 2.17 7.76
N THR A 6 35.04 0.92 8.09
CA THR A 6 33.71 0.38 8.37
C THR A 6 33.02 1.32 9.35
N GLY A 7 32.05 2.12 8.86
CA GLY A 7 31.21 2.96 9.69
C GLY A 7 30.50 2.04 10.70
N ALA A 8 30.73 2.28 11.99
CA ALA A 8 29.97 1.65 13.06
C ALA A 8 28.48 1.81 12.75
N ALA A 9 27.72 0.72 12.72
CA ALA A 9 26.28 0.75 12.55
C ALA A 9 25.73 1.71 13.61
N GLN A 10 25.20 2.86 13.19
CA GLN A 10 24.59 3.82 14.11
C GLN A 10 23.44 3.11 14.80
N THR A 11 23.47 3.05 16.12
CA THR A 11 22.36 2.54 16.93
C THR A 11 21.08 3.26 16.53
N ARG A 12 20.04 2.50 16.18
CA ARG A 12 18.72 3.04 15.84
C ARG A 12 17.79 2.87 17.02
N LEU A 13 16.91 3.84 17.15
CA LEU A 13 15.87 3.84 18.16
C LEU A 13 14.54 3.51 17.51
N SER A 14 13.91 2.41 17.89
CA SER A 14 12.60 2.04 17.40
C SER A 14 11.54 3.06 17.83
N THR A 15 10.63 3.37 16.92
CA THR A 15 9.43 4.17 17.20
C THR A 15 8.37 3.36 17.95
N GLY A 16 8.44 2.03 17.91
CA GLY A 16 7.40 1.12 18.40
C GLY A 16 6.17 1.03 17.49
N THR A 17 6.15 1.80 16.39
CA THR A 17 5.04 1.81 15.44
C THR A 17 5.33 0.84 14.30
N SER A 18 4.43 -0.14 14.13
CA SER A 18 4.55 -1.14 13.06
C SER A 18 4.67 -0.49 11.69
N GLY A 19 5.66 -0.88 10.91
CA GLY A 19 5.94 -0.39 9.55
C GLY A 19 6.60 1.01 9.49
N LEU A 20 6.52 1.85 10.53
CA LEU A 20 7.20 3.16 10.53
C LEU A 20 8.72 2.99 10.59
N ASP A 21 9.20 2.05 11.38
CA ASP A 21 10.64 1.77 11.45
C ASP A 21 11.19 1.25 10.11
N ASP A 22 10.38 0.54 9.32
CA ASP A 22 10.73 0.13 7.95
C ASP A 22 10.85 1.36 7.04
N VAL A 23 9.89 2.29 7.11
CA VAL A 23 9.94 3.57 6.37
C VAL A 23 11.21 4.36 6.73
N LEU A 24 11.61 4.33 8.00
CA LEU A 24 12.80 5.01 8.52
C LEU A 24 14.10 4.18 8.35
N CYS A 25 14.04 3.04 7.67
CA CYS A 25 15.18 2.12 7.48
C CYS A 25 15.86 1.73 8.82
N GLY A 26 15.04 1.38 9.81
CA GLY A 26 15.46 0.86 11.13
C GLY A 26 15.19 1.81 12.30
N GLY A 27 14.44 2.90 12.12
CA GLY A 27 14.03 3.80 13.20
C GLY A 27 14.81 5.13 13.28
N LEU A 28 14.71 5.79 14.41
CA LEU A 28 15.24 7.14 14.65
C LEU A 28 16.72 7.11 15.08
N THR A 29 17.44 8.21 14.85
CA THR A 29 18.76 8.44 15.47
C THR A 29 18.56 8.90 16.91
N PRO A 30 19.18 8.27 17.91
CA PRO A 30 19.08 8.69 19.30
C PRO A 30 19.54 10.13 19.53
N HIS A 31 19.05 10.74 20.58
CA HIS A 31 19.46 12.06 21.08
C HIS A 31 19.28 13.18 20.05
N ARG A 32 18.17 13.13 19.32
CA ARG A 32 17.78 14.11 18.32
C ARG A 32 16.34 14.56 18.54
N LEU A 33 16.03 15.73 17.94
CA LEU A 33 14.72 16.33 17.99
C LEU A 33 14.00 16.06 16.66
N TYR A 34 12.82 15.47 16.74
CA TYR A 34 11.94 15.13 15.63
C TYR A 34 10.64 15.93 15.70
N LEU A 35 10.11 16.27 14.57
CA LEU A 35 8.80 16.90 14.42
C LEU A 35 7.82 15.88 13.83
N VAL A 36 6.69 15.72 14.49
CA VAL A 36 5.52 14.99 13.97
C VAL A 36 4.41 16.02 13.78
N GLU A 37 4.06 16.29 12.54
CA GLU A 37 3.04 17.27 12.21
C GLU A 37 1.82 16.63 11.54
N GLY A 38 0.65 17.20 11.75
CA GLY A 38 -0.59 16.73 11.13
C GLY A 38 -1.80 17.48 11.66
N THR A 39 -2.92 17.40 10.95
CA THR A 39 -4.18 17.97 11.43
C THR A 39 -4.67 17.28 12.72
N PRO A 40 -5.53 17.90 13.51
CA PRO A 40 -6.21 17.23 14.63
C PRO A 40 -6.87 15.93 14.16
N GLY A 41 -6.78 14.86 14.99
CA GLY A 41 -7.30 13.53 14.64
C GLY A 41 -6.43 12.68 13.70
N SER A 42 -5.29 13.18 13.23
CA SER A 42 -4.39 12.43 12.35
C SER A 42 -3.58 11.33 13.04
N GLY A 43 -3.63 11.20 14.38
CA GLY A 43 -2.97 10.14 15.14
C GLY A 43 -1.60 10.51 15.73
N LYS A 44 -1.26 11.80 15.84
CA LYS A 44 0.00 12.27 16.44
C LYS A 44 0.18 11.78 17.88
N THR A 45 -0.82 11.99 18.74
CA THR A 45 -0.83 11.58 20.13
C THR A 45 -0.67 10.07 20.28
N THR A 46 -1.39 9.28 19.47
CA THR A 46 -1.28 7.81 19.44
C THR A 46 0.14 7.34 19.07
N LEU A 47 0.76 7.98 18.06
CA LEU A 47 2.15 7.69 17.70
C LEU A 47 3.13 8.04 18.81
N ALA A 48 2.93 9.18 19.48
CA ALA A 48 3.78 9.66 20.55
C ALA A 48 3.70 8.78 21.79
N LEU A 49 2.49 8.36 22.19
CA LEU A 49 2.31 7.41 23.28
C LEU A 49 3.00 6.07 22.99
N LYS A 50 2.83 5.54 21.77
CA LYS A 50 3.49 4.30 21.37
C LYS A 50 5.02 4.41 21.40
N PHE A 51 5.57 5.57 21.02
CA PHE A 51 7.00 5.85 21.10
C PHE A 51 7.52 5.79 22.54
N LEU A 52 6.80 6.33 23.52
CA LEU A 52 7.20 6.26 24.93
C LEU A 52 7.04 4.85 25.50
N MET A 53 5.93 4.17 25.17
CA MET A 53 5.69 2.79 25.59
C MET A 53 6.79 1.84 25.10
N ASN A 54 7.19 1.98 23.84
CA ASN A 54 8.31 1.20 23.30
C ASN A 54 9.62 1.50 24.05
N GLY A 55 9.84 2.74 24.47
CA GLY A 55 10.97 3.11 25.33
C GLY A 55 10.93 2.34 26.66
N ARG A 56 9.79 2.35 27.34
CA ARG A 56 9.59 1.60 28.58
C ARG A 56 9.88 0.10 28.41
N GLU A 57 9.37 -0.51 27.34
CA GLU A 57 9.64 -1.92 27.02
C GLU A 57 11.13 -2.23 26.88
N ASN A 58 11.94 -1.23 26.51
CA ASN A 58 13.40 -1.32 26.39
C ASN A 58 14.16 -0.79 27.62
N GLY A 59 13.47 -0.51 28.74
CA GLY A 59 14.07 -0.01 29.97
C GLY A 59 14.48 1.48 29.93
N GLU A 60 13.92 2.25 28.99
CA GLU A 60 14.15 3.68 28.84
C GLU A 60 13.06 4.46 29.59
N HIS A 61 13.43 5.61 30.16
CA HIS A 61 12.52 6.47 30.88
C HIS A 61 11.81 7.45 29.95
N GLY A 62 10.48 7.44 29.97
CA GLY A 62 9.62 8.23 29.09
C GLY A 62 8.92 9.38 29.83
N LEU A 63 8.94 10.57 29.22
CA LEU A 63 8.27 11.77 29.72
C LEU A 63 7.36 12.36 28.65
N TYR A 64 6.08 12.52 28.97
CA TYR A 64 5.10 13.23 28.14
C TYR A 64 4.74 14.56 28.79
N ILE A 65 4.94 15.66 28.09
CA ILE A 65 4.55 17.00 28.52
C ILE A 65 3.47 17.49 27.57
N THR A 66 2.25 17.67 28.11
CA THR A 66 1.12 18.23 27.34
C THR A 66 0.92 19.70 27.70
N LEU A 67 0.59 20.49 26.67
CA LEU A 67 0.23 21.91 26.77
C LEU A 67 -1.21 22.16 26.35
N SER A 68 -1.93 21.15 25.85
CA SER A 68 -3.25 21.28 25.26
C SER A 68 -4.25 20.23 25.73
N GLU A 69 -3.80 19.00 25.99
CA GLU A 69 -4.66 17.90 26.44
C GLU A 69 -4.47 17.65 27.93
N THR A 70 -5.50 17.15 28.61
CA THR A 70 -5.37 16.74 30.02
C THR A 70 -4.78 15.34 30.12
N VAL A 71 -4.23 15.01 31.32
CA VAL A 71 -3.73 13.65 31.61
C VAL A 71 -4.86 12.63 31.53
N ASP A 72 -6.09 13.00 31.88
CA ASP A 72 -7.26 12.13 31.78
C ASP A 72 -7.61 11.82 30.32
N GLU A 73 -7.53 12.79 29.41
CA GLU A 73 -7.73 12.60 27.98
C GLU A 73 -6.67 11.68 27.39
N LEU A 74 -5.38 11.90 27.70
CA LEU A 74 -4.29 11.02 27.28
C LEU A 74 -4.48 9.59 27.77
N THR A 75 -4.93 9.43 29.01
CA THR A 75 -5.24 8.12 29.61
C THR A 75 -6.42 7.46 28.90
N ALA A 76 -7.46 8.21 28.55
CA ALA A 76 -8.58 7.69 27.77
C ALA A 76 -8.16 7.25 26.36
N VAL A 77 -7.29 8.00 25.69
CA VAL A 77 -6.69 7.60 24.40
C VAL A 77 -5.91 6.29 24.57
N ALA A 78 -5.08 6.16 25.57
CA ALA A 78 -4.33 4.93 25.82
C ALA A 78 -5.26 3.73 26.07
N GLN A 79 -6.29 3.90 26.89
CA GLN A 79 -7.28 2.86 27.18
C GLN A 79 -8.04 2.41 25.92
N SER A 80 -8.36 3.33 25.00
CA SER A 80 -9.02 2.97 23.74
C SER A 80 -8.20 2.00 22.89
N HIS A 81 -6.88 2.06 23.02
CA HIS A 81 -5.93 1.14 22.39
C HIS A 81 -5.57 -0.08 23.25
N SER A 82 -6.20 -0.23 24.45
CA SER A 82 -5.87 -1.25 25.46
C SER A 82 -4.44 -1.13 25.97
N TRP A 83 -3.94 0.09 26.12
CA TRP A 83 -2.64 0.42 26.70
C TRP A 83 -2.76 0.87 28.14
N THR A 84 -1.71 0.65 28.91
CA THR A 84 -1.48 1.26 30.22
C THR A 84 -0.29 2.21 30.11
N LEU A 85 -0.39 3.35 30.77
CA LEU A 85 0.68 4.37 30.80
C LEU A 85 1.52 4.28 32.07
N ASP A 86 1.47 3.13 32.78
CA ASP A 86 2.29 2.88 33.94
C ASP A 86 3.78 3.08 33.61
N ASP A 87 4.53 3.69 34.49
CA ASP A 87 5.95 4.00 34.33
C ASP A 87 6.28 5.01 33.18
N ILE A 88 5.28 5.79 32.73
CA ILE A 88 5.46 6.95 31.87
C ILE A 88 5.05 8.19 32.66
N ASP A 89 5.94 9.14 32.82
CA ASP A 89 5.63 10.39 33.49
C ASP A 89 4.80 11.29 32.57
N LEU A 90 3.61 11.66 33.05
CA LEU A 90 2.69 12.54 32.33
C LEU A 90 2.58 13.85 33.09
N TYR A 91 2.87 14.96 32.45
CA TYR A 91 2.77 16.29 33.05
C TYR A 91 1.93 17.21 32.16
N GLU A 92 0.96 17.84 32.80
CA GLU A 92 0.11 18.88 32.23
C GLU A 92 0.66 20.24 32.62
N LEU A 93 1.15 20.98 31.63
CA LEU A 93 1.58 22.36 31.81
C LEU A 93 0.45 23.30 31.36
N VAL A 94 -0.50 23.55 32.26
CA VAL A 94 -1.53 24.56 32.04
C VAL A 94 -0.94 25.91 32.39
N ALA A 95 -1.14 26.93 31.54
CA ALA A 95 -0.90 28.30 31.94
C ALA A 95 -1.77 28.61 33.17
N GLU A 96 -1.17 28.97 34.30
CA GLU A 96 -1.92 29.30 35.52
C GLU A 96 -2.96 30.37 35.19
N ASP A 97 -4.24 30.06 35.40
CA ASP A 97 -5.36 30.95 35.14
C ASP A 97 -5.13 32.33 35.81
N GLU A 98 -5.42 33.40 35.07
CA GLU A 98 -5.42 34.83 35.46
C GLU A 98 -6.30 35.15 36.70
N TYR A 99 -6.80 34.17 37.45
CA TYR A 99 -7.64 34.37 38.65
C TYR A 99 -6.87 34.63 39.94
N SER A 100 -5.52 34.55 39.91
CA SER A 100 -4.72 35.01 41.07
C SER A 100 -4.29 36.48 40.85
N SER A 101 -5.05 37.35 41.45
CA SER A 101 -5.02 38.80 41.35
C SER A 101 -3.86 39.50 42.06
N ASP A 102 -2.65 39.00 42.02
CA ASP A 102 -1.49 39.65 42.66
C ASP A 102 -0.21 39.50 41.82
N ARG A 103 -0.19 40.06 40.59
CA ARG A 103 1.07 40.28 39.91
C ARG A 103 1.31 41.76 39.68
N GLU A 104 2.35 42.26 40.35
CA GLU A 104 2.91 43.59 40.18
C GLU A 104 3.17 43.89 38.69
N GLN A 105 2.93 45.15 38.29
CA GLN A 105 3.15 45.69 36.93
C GLN A 105 4.55 45.35 36.41
N SER A 106 4.68 44.30 35.65
CA SER A 106 5.87 44.01 34.88
C SER A 106 5.89 44.84 33.62
N LEU A 107 7.05 45.41 33.28
CA LEU A 107 7.31 46.17 32.04
C LEU A 107 7.29 45.27 30.78
N LEU A 108 7.13 43.98 30.93
CA LEU A 108 7.05 42.97 29.87
C LEU A 108 5.59 42.68 29.53
N HIS A 109 5.31 42.39 28.27
CA HIS A 109 4.00 41.91 27.86
C HIS A 109 3.65 40.59 28.60
N PRO A 110 2.42 40.40 29.11
CA PRO A 110 2.04 39.19 29.83
C PRO A 110 2.42 37.90 29.09
N SER A 111 2.17 37.81 27.81
CA SER A 111 2.53 36.65 26.95
C SER A 111 4.05 36.36 26.85
N GLU A 112 4.93 37.34 27.14
CA GLU A 112 6.38 37.13 27.16
C GLU A 112 6.82 36.41 28.44
N VAL A 113 6.13 36.70 29.53
CA VAL A 113 6.36 36.07 30.82
C VAL A 113 5.89 34.61 30.75
N GLU A 114 4.69 34.39 30.22
CA GLU A 114 4.08 33.05 30.05
C GLU A 114 4.91 32.12 29.17
N LEU A 115 5.34 32.57 27.99
CA LEU A 115 6.22 31.76 27.13
C LEU A 115 7.53 31.36 27.84
N GLY A 116 8.11 32.33 28.55
CA GLY A 116 9.36 32.10 29.30
C GLY A 116 9.19 31.16 30.47
N GLU A 117 8.05 31.22 31.17
CA GLU A 117 7.68 30.35 32.27
C GLU A 117 7.38 28.93 31.79
N THR A 118 6.60 28.78 30.70
CA THR A 118 6.32 27.50 30.07
C THR A 118 7.59 26.77 29.64
N VAL A 119 8.50 27.48 28.96
CA VAL A 119 9.79 26.89 28.54
C VAL A 119 10.66 26.51 29.74
N ARG A 120 10.67 27.32 30.83
CA ARG A 120 11.36 26.95 32.08
C ARG A 120 10.72 25.73 32.72
N GLY A 121 9.38 25.64 32.78
CA GLY A 121 8.64 24.47 33.28
C GLY A 121 9.08 23.20 32.55
N ILE A 122 9.10 23.22 31.22
CA ILE A 122 9.60 22.10 30.40
C ILE A 122 11.04 21.73 30.80
N ILE A 123 11.93 22.69 30.93
CA ILE A 123 13.32 22.46 31.30
C ILE A 123 13.43 21.83 32.70
N ASN A 124 12.70 22.36 33.69
CA ASN A 124 12.71 21.84 35.05
C ASN A 124 12.20 20.39 35.12
N LEU A 125 11.08 20.09 34.44
CA LEU A 125 10.55 18.73 34.39
C LEU A 125 11.55 17.73 33.80
N VAL A 126 12.25 18.12 32.75
CA VAL A 126 13.28 17.26 32.13
C VAL A 126 14.51 17.12 33.06
N GLU A 127 14.86 18.16 33.81
CA GLU A 127 15.97 18.10 34.79
C GLU A 127 15.65 17.22 35.98
N GLU A 128 14.43 17.29 36.49
CA GLU A 128 13.97 16.51 37.65
C GLU A 128 13.82 15.03 37.29
N ASN A 129 13.26 14.71 36.15
CA ASN A 129 12.94 13.34 35.77
C ASN A 129 14.06 12.65 34.97
N ASN A 130 15.00 13.39 34.39
CA ASN A 130 16.12 12.88 33.57
C ASN A 130 15.69 11.80 32.54
N PRO A 131 14.68 12.08 31.67
CA PRO A 131 14.14 11.12 30.73
C PRO A 131 15.08 10.87 29.56
N THR A 132 14.97 9.71 28.93
CA THR A 132 15.65 9.39 27.66
C THR A 132 14.77 9.65 26.45
N ARG A 133 13.45 9.51 26.61
CA ARG A 133 12.45 9.85 25.60
C ARG A 133 11.50 10.93 26.08
N VAL A 134 11.30 11.95 25.28
CA VAL A 134 10.42 13.08 25.63
C VAL A 134 9.42 13.33 24.50
N VAL A 135 8.18 13.59 24.86
CA VAL A 135 7.14 14.11 23.97
C VAL A 135 6.72 15.48 24.44
N LEU A 136 6.61 16.43 23.51
CA LEU A 136 6.03 17.76 23.74
C LEU A 136 4.80 17.91 22.85
N ASP A 137 3.61 18.05 23.45
CA ASP A 137 2.31 18.15 22.78
C ASP A 137 1.50 19.36 23.31
N SER A 138 1.22 20.42 22.54
CA SER A 138 1.67 20.63 21.17
C SER A 138 2.48 21.94 21.04
N LEU A 139 3.28 22.01 19.98
CA LEU A 139 4.02 23.23 19.64
C LEU A 139 3.10 24.39 19.23
N SER A 140 1.87 24.09 18.86
CA SER A 140 0.83 25.09 18.53
C SER A 140 0.64 26.08 19.68
N GLU A 141 0.59 25.61 20.92
CA GLU A 141 0.42 26.42 22.11
C GLU A 141 1.64 27.33 22.33
N LEU A 142 2.85 26.79 22.21
CA LEU A 142 4.07 27.62 22.29
C LEU A 142 4.11 28.68 21.19
N ARG A 143 3.56 28.39 20.01
CA ARG A 143 3.46 29.37 18.92
C ARG A 143 2.49 30.48 19.22
N LEU A 144 1.32 30.16 19.79
CA LEU A 144 0.32 31.14 20.24
C LEU A 144 0.90 32.07 21.31
N LEU A 145 1.56 31.53 22.32
CA LEU A 145 2.20 32.29 23.38
C LEU A 145 3.32 33.19 22.85
N ALA A 146 4.03 32.76 21.82
CA ALA A 146 5.16 33.51 21.28
C ALA A 146 4.74 34.80 20.54
N GLN A 147 3.51 34.86 19.94
CA GLN A 147 2.96 35.96 19.17
C GLN A 147 3.88 36.52 18.05
N ASN A 148 5.12 36.07 17.97
CA ASN A 148 6.14 36.49 17.03
C ASN A 148 6.98 35.32 16.55
N PRO A 149 7.10 35.09 15.23
CA PRO A 149 7.84 33.97 14.65
C PRO A 149 9.31 33.90 15.07
N LEU A 150 9.98 35.05 15.26
CA LEU A 150 11.40 35.07 15.66
C LEU A 150 11.58 34.65 17.12
N ARG A 151 10.67 35.04 18.02
CA ARG A 151 10.68 34.61 19.42
C ARG A 151 10.42 33.12 19.52
N TYR A 152 9.38 32.63 18.85
CA TYR A 152 9.08 31.21 18.75
C TYR A 152 10.31 30.40 18.32
N ARG A 153 10.92 30.80 17.20
CA ARG A 153 12.13 30.15 16.68
C ARG A 153 13.27 30.14 17.70
N ARG A 154 13.47 31.23 18.42
CA ARG A 154 14.51 31.32 19.46
C ARG A 154 14.28 30.32 20.58
N GLN A 155 13.04 30.17 21.07
CA GLN A 155 12.70 29.24 22.12
C GLN A 155 12.87 27.78 21.68
N ILE A 156 12.39 27.44 20.47
CA ILE A 156 12.59 26.08 19.94
C ILE A 156 14.09 25.76 19.74
N LEU A 157 14.90 26.72 19.35
CA LEU A 157 16.36 26.53 19.27
C LEU A 157 16.98 26.33 20.66
N ALA A 158 16.52 27.07 21.68
CA ALA A 158 16.97 26.90 23.05
C ALA A 158 16.64 25.50 23.57
N LEU A 159 15.40 25.03 23.38
CA LEU A 159 14.97 23.66 23.73
C LEU A 159 15.81 22.62 22.98
N LYS A 160 16.04 22.79 21.69
CA LYS A 160 16.90 21.88 20.92
C LYS A 160 18.30 21.75 21.51
N HIS A 161 18.93 22.86 21.85
CA HIS A 161 20.28 22.86 22.45
C HIS A 161 20.28 22.23 23.84
N PHE A 162 19.23 22.46 24.61
CA PHE A 162 19.05 21.86 25.93
C PHE A 162 18.95 20.33 25.83
N PHE A 163 18.03 19.81 25.01
CA PHE A 163 17.83 18.36 24.84
C PHE A 163 19.05 17.65 24.25
N ALA A 164 19.77 18.31 23.33
CA ALA A 164 20.98 17.74 22.73
C ALA A 164 22.09 17.48 23.75
N ARG A 165 22.11 18.24 24.87
CA ARG A 165 23.09 18.06 25.97
C ARG A 165 22.68 17.00 26.98
N ARG A 166 21.40 16.57 26.97
CA ARG A 166 20.81 15.66 27.93
C ARG A 166 20.63 14.23 27.42
N ASN A 167 21.12 13.94 26.23
CA ASN A 167 20.94 12.63 25.58
C ASN A 167 19.48 12.20 25.42
N CYS A 168 18.55 13.16 25.34
CA CYS A 168 17.13 12.89 25.11
C CYS A 168 16.81 12.75 23.62
N THR A 169 15.95 11.79 23.28
CA THR A 169 15.28 11.75 21.98
C THR A 169 13.89 12.36 22.12
N VAL A 170 13.60 13.39 21.34
CA VAL A 170 12.41 14.22 21.52
C VAL A 170 11.51 14.15 20.30
N LEU A 171 10.22 13.84 20.51
CA LEU A 171 9.15 14.06 19.55
C LEU A 171 8.41 15.34 19.91
N MET A 172 8.38 16.30 19.01
CA MET A 172 7.56 17.50 19.12
C MET A 172 6.35 17.33 18.19
N LEU A 173 5.16 17.51 18.73
CA LEU A 173 3.89 17.41 17.97
C LEU A 173 3.43 18.81 17.55
N ASP A 174 2.92 18.96 16.32
CA ASP A 174 2.41 20.22 15.80
C ASP A 174 1.13 20.00 14.98
N ASP A 175 0.09 20.79 15.23
CA ASP A 175 -1.23 20.70 14.59
C ASP A 175 -1.32 21.34 13.21
N ARG A 176 -0.17 21.76 12.64
CA ARG A 176 -0.13 22.46 11.34
C ARG A 176 -1.02 23.70 11.26
N THR A 177 -1.19 24.39 12.40
CA THR A 177 -1.94 25.64 12.48
C THR A 177 -1.18 26.86 11.94
N ALA A 178 0.09 26.69 11.55
CA ALA A 178 0.91 27.71 10.94
C ALA A 178 0.42 28.08 9.54
N GLU A 179 0.72 29.32 9.12
CA GLU A 179 0.49 29.74 7.74
C GLU A 179 1.19 28.84 6.74
N PRO A 180 0.59 28.61 5.55
CA PRO A 180 1.24 27.86 4.50
C PRO A 180 2.61 28.45 4.14
N GLY A 181 3.67 27.61 4.26
CA GLY A 181 5.05 28.02 3.95
C GLY A 181 5.92 28.37 5.16
N ASP A 182 5.42 28.34 6.39
CA ASP A 182 6.26 28.45 7.59
C ASP A 182 7.08 27.16 7.80
N LEU A 183 8.27 27.14 7.24
CA LEU A 183 9.22 26.02 7.33
C LEU A 183 10.24 26.19 8.47
N GLN A 184 10.00 27.05 9.43
CA GLN A 184 10.98 27.34 10.49
C GLN A 184 11.29 26.11 11.34
N LEU A 185 10.28 25.34 11.75
CA LEU A 185 10.46 24.11 12.50
C LEU A 185 11.15 23.03 11.67
N HIS A 186 10.81 22.93 10.39
CA HIS A 186 11.46 21.98 9.47
C HIS A 186 12.98 22.23 9.39
N SER A 187 13.42 23.50 9.46
CA SER A 187 14.85 23.83 9.45
C SER A 187 15.56 23.41 10.74
N ILE A 188 14.87 23.38 11.87
CA ILE A 188 15.43 23.09 13.20
C ILE A 188 15.46 21.58 13.48
N ALA A 189 14.37 20.87 13.19
CA ALA A 189 14.22 19.45 13.46
C ALA A 189 15.27 18.59 12.73
N HIS A 190 15.67 17.47 13.32
CA HIS A 190 16.54 16.46 12.70
C HIS A 190 15.80 15.67 11.64
N GLY A 191 14.57 15.27 11.96
CA GLY A 191 13.62 14.63 11.04
C GLY A 191 12.23 15.24 11.19
N VAL A 192 11.42 15.13 10.12
CA VAL A 192 10.05 15.61 10.06
C VAL A 192 9.18 14.52 9.43
N VAL A 193 8.18 14.08 10.17
CA VAL A 193 7.15 13.13 9.74
C VAL A 193 5.82 13.87 9.69
N SER A 194 5.14 13.80 8.57
CA SER A 194 3.84 14.42 8.34
C SER A 194 2.76 13.36 8.29
N LEU A 195 1.70 13.51 9.08
CA LEU A 195 0.51 12.69 9.10
C LEU A 195 -0.62 13.44 8.43
N GLU A 196 -1.33 12.79 7.52
CA GLU A 196 -2.46 13.38 6.80
C GLU A 196 -3.68 12.48 6.93
N GLN A 197 -4.82 13.09 7.19
CA GLN A 197 -6.14 12.47 7.15
C GLN A 197 -6.88 13.03 5.95
N LEU A 198 -7.36 12.14 5.09
CA LEU A 198 -8.10 12.49 3.88
C LEU A 198 -9.56 12.12 4.10
N ALA A 199 -10.44 13.11 4.04
CA ALA A 199 -11.87 12.88 4.01
C ALA A 199 -12.26 12.38 2.62
N ASN A 200 -12.84 11.19 2.54
CA ASN A 200 -13.40 10.66 1.32
C ASN A 200 -14.90 11.02 1.28
N ASP A 201 -15.45 11.16 0.08
CA ASP A 201 -16.90 11.37 -0.09
C ASP A 201 -17.70 10.11 0.30
N PHE A 202 -17.08 8.94 0.30
CA PHE A 202 -17.68 7.66 0.65
C PHE A 202 -16.63 6.69 1.22
N GLY A 203 -17.02 5.84 2.17
CA GLY A 203 -16.16 4.84 2.82
C GLY A 203 -15.36 5.38 4.01
N SER A 204 -14.41 4.58 4.47
CA SER A 204 -13.56 4.92 5.61
C SER A 204 -12.61 6.07 5.31
N GLU A 205 -12.30 6.85 6.35
CA GLU A 205 -11.27 7.88 6.25
C GLU A 205 -9.91 7.27 5.89
N ARG A 206 -9.23 7.88 4.94
CA ARG A 206 -7.89 7.48 4.52
C ARG A 206 -6.85 8.27 5.30
N ARG A 207 -5.86 7.56 5.80
CA ARG A 207 -4.72 8.19 6.47
C ARG A 207 -3.44 7.80 5.77
N ARG A 208 -2.57 8.80 5.61
CA ARG A 208 -1.25 8.58 5.02
C ARG A 208 -0.19 9.40 5.74
N LEU A 209 1.02 8.91 5.75
CA LEU A 209 2.16 9.62 6.27
C LEU A 209 3.27 9.73 5.21
N ARG A 210 4.12 10.71 5.40
CA ARG A 210 5.39 10.80 4.67
C ARG A 210 6.50 11.36 5.56
N VAL A 211 7.69 10.91 5.30
CA VAL A 211 8.90 11.54 5.85
C VAL A 211 9.28 12.69 4.94
N ILE A 212 9.15 13.93 5.43
CA ILE A 212 9.51 15.14 4.67
C ILE A 212 11.03 15.29 4.64
N LYS A 213 11.67 14.93 5.75
CA LYS A 213 13.11 15.15 5.94
C LYS A 213 13.65 14.20 7.01
N MET A 214 14.86 13.70 6.78
CA MET A 214 15.65 13.00 7.77
C MET A 214 17.13 13.29 7.53
N ARG A 215 17.82 13.87 8.48
CA ARG A 215 19.23 14.27 8.31
C ARG A 215 20.16 13.07 8.46
N GLY A 216 21.03 12.88 7.47
CA GLY A 216 22.08 11.86 7.52
C GLY A 216 21.61 10.42 7.46
N LEU A 217 20.32 10.18 7.13
CA LEU A 217 19.71 8.86 7.06
C LEU A 217 18.99 8.65 5.73
N LYS A 218 19.07 7.41 5.21
CA LYS A 218 18.17 6.94 4.16
C LYS A 218 16.81 6.67 4.79
N TYR A 219 15.76 6.95 4.06
CA TYR A 219 14.37 6.59 4.40
C TYR A 219 13.60 6.32 3.11
N HIS A 220 12.50 5.61 3.21
CA HIS A 220 11.62 5.39 2.08
C HIS A 220 10.74 6.63 1.86
N GLY A 221 10.97 7.31 0.73
CA GLY A 221 10.22 8.52 0.36
C GLY A 221 8.84 8.21 -0.22
N GLY A 222 8.04 9.26 -0.38
CA GLY A 222 6.66 9.17 -0.86
C GLY A 222 5.65 9.07 0.29
N TYR A 223 4.40 8.79 -0.08
CA TYR A 223 3.33 8.56 0.89
C TYR A 223 3.25 7.08 1.24
N HIS A 224 2.98 6.80 2.50
CA HIS A 224 2.72 5.47 3.06
C HIS A 224 1.36 5.53 3.73
N ASP A 225 0.47 4.60 3.39
CA ASP A 225 -0.83 4.51 4.04
C ASP A 225 -0.68 4.00 5.47
N PHE A 226 -1.58 4.35 6.35
CA PHE A 226 -1.64 3.80 7.69
C PHE A 226 -3.07 3.77 8.23
N THR A 227 -3.31 2.86 9.15
CA THR A 227 -4.55 2.75 9.93
C THR A 227 -4.26 3.01 11.41
N ILE A 228 -5.31 3.38 12.15
CA ILE A 228 -5.28 3.45 13.61
C ILE A 228 -6.19 2.34 14.11
N GLU A 229 -5.60 1.33 14.74
CA GLU A 229 -6.28 0.13 15.18
C GLU A 229 -6.16 -0.03 16.71
N LYS A 230 -6.79 -1.08 17.23
CA LYS A 230 -6.56 -1.50 18.60
C LYS A 230 -5.09 -1.96 18.73
N GLY A 231 -4.25 -1.17 19.32
CA GLY A 231 -2.81 -1.41 19.39
C GLY A 231 -1.97 -0.29 18.77
N GLY A 232 -2.62 0.74 18.22
CA GLY A 232 -1.99 1.97 17.72
C GLY A 232 -1.96 2.08 16.21
N LEU A 233 -0.99 2.84 15.70
CA LEU A 233 -0.80 3.02 14.28
C LEU A 233 -0.19 1.75 13.66
N CYS A 234 -0.77 1.33 12.54
CA CYS A 234 -0.20 0.34 11.64
C CYS A 234 0.14 1.03 10.31
N VAL A 235 1.42 1.17 10.03
CA VAL A 235 1.90 1.81 8.81
C VAL A 235 2.17 0.76 7.75
N TYR A 236 1.68 1.00 6.54
CA TYR A 236 1.91 0.18 5.35
C TYR A 236 2.96 0.85 4.47
N PRO A 237 4.25 0.46 4.59
CA PRO A 237 5.31 1.04 3.79
C PRO A 237 5.01 0.88 2.30
N ARG A 238 5.23 1.94 1.53
CA ARG A 238 5.14 1.86 0.06
C ARG A 238 6.04 0.74 -0.45
N LEU A 239 5.48 -0.13 -1.25
CA LEU A 239 6.20 -1.25 -1.84
C LEU A 239 7.21 -0.73 -2.87
N ILE A 240 8.47 -1.13 -2.72
CA ILE A 240 9.54 -0.80 -3.66
C ILE A 240 10.05 -2.14 -4.22
N ALA A 241 9.65 -2.47 -5.43
CA ALA A 241 9.91 -3.77 -6.03
C ALA A 241 11.41 -4.12 -6.04
N ALA A 242 12.29 -3.16 -6.31
CA ALA A 242 13.73 -3.36 -6.40
C ALA A 242 14.39 -3.88 -5.10
N ASP A 243 13.77 -3.65 -3.94
CA ASP A 243 14.32 -4.08 -2.65
C ASP A 243 13.94 -5.55 -2.32
N HIS A 244 13.14 -6.23 -3.18
CA HIS A 244 12.55 -7.54 -2.92
C HIS A 244 12.86 -8.60 -3.99
N ALA A 245 13.90 -8.43 -4.80
CA ALA A 245 14.23 -9.39 -5.86
C ALA A 245 14.59 -10.77 -5.28
N ARG A 246 14.05 -11.84 -5.89
CA ARG A 246 14.29 -13.23 -5.55
C ARG A 246 14.63 -14.03 -6.82
N ASP A 247 15.52 -15.01 -6.71
CA ASP A 247 15.80 -15.94 -7.79
C ASP A 247 14.68 -17.00 -7.87
N PHE A 248 14.17 -17.24 -9.06
CA PHE A 248 13.15 -18.28 -9.33
C PHE A 248 13.33 -18.84 -10.74
N SER A 249 12.74 -20.03 -11.01
CA SER A 249 12.70 -20.59 -12.37
C SER A 249 11.68 -19.85 -13.21
N ALA A 250 12.03 -19.53 -14.46
CA ALA A 250 11.16 -18.94 -15.46
C ALA A 250 10.51 -19.98 -16.41
N ASP A 251 10.53 -21.26 -16.05
CA ASP A 251 9.89 -22.30 -16.83
C ASP A 251 8.37 -22.15 -16.80
N ALA A 252 7.72 -22.18 -17.96
CA ALA A 252 6.28 -22.05 -18.07
C ALA A 252 5.55 -23.18 -17.31
N VAL A 253 4.49 -22.79 -16.60
CA VAL A 253 3.65 -23.71 -15.84
C VAL A 253 2.28 -23.86 -16.50
N THR A 254 1.74 -25.08 -16.51
CA THR A 254 0.44 -25.38 -17.14
C THR A 254 -0.71 -24.64 -16.44
N THR A 255 -1.67 -24.18 -17.23
CA THR A 255 -2.97 -23.65 -16.79
C THR A 255 -3.95 -24.77 -16.42
N GLY A 256 -3.59 -26.02 -16.72
CA GLY A 256 -4.45 -27.19 -16.60
C GLY A 256 -5.44 -27.38 -17.76
N LEU A 257 -5.24 -26.66 -18.86
CA LEU A 257 -5.96 -26.78 -20.14
C LEU A 257 -4.93 -26.75 -21.28
N ASP A 258 -4.76 -27.88 -21.95
CA ASP A 258 -3.73 -28.03 -23.01
C ASP A 258 -3.95 -27.03 -24.13
N GLU A 259 -5.18 -26.73 -24.49
CA GLU A 259 -5.52 -25.75 -25.53
C GLU A 259 -5.22 -24.31 -25.09
N LEU A 260 -5.35 -23.98 -23.81
CA LEU A 260 -4.96 -22.66 -23.29
C LEU A 260 -3.45 -22.54 -23.20
N ASP A 261 -2.77 -23.62 -22.78
CA ASP A 261 -1.31 -23.67 -22.76
C ASP A 261 -0.75 -23.50 -24.18
N ALA A 262 -1.38 -24.14 -25.20
CA ALA A 262 -1.02 -23.94 -26.61
C ALA A 262 -1.23 -22.49 -27.06
N LEU A 263 -2.36 -21.86 -26.71
CA LEU A 263 -2.60 -20.44 -26.99
C LEU A 263 -1.55 -19.53 -26.38
N LEU A 264 -1.06 -19.84 -25.17
CA LEU A 264 -0.06 -19.09 -24.41
C LEU A 264 1.39 -19.40 -24.85
N GLY A 265 1.60 -20.39 -25.73
CA GLY A 265 2.94 -20.82 -26.13
C GLY A 265 3.66 -21.69 -25.09
N GLY A 266 2.90 -22.43 -24.25
CA GLY A 266 3.42 -23.38 -23.27
C GLY A 266 2.89 -23.20 -21.84
N GLY A 267 2.03 -22.21 -21.59
CA GLY A 267 1.45 -21.93 -20.28
C GLY A 267 1.79 -20.56 -19.72
N LEU A 268 1.65 -20.40 -18.40
CA LEU A 268 1.96 -19.16 -17.70
C LEU A 268 3.43 -19.18 -17.21
N VAL A 269 4.12 -18.07 -17.35
CA VAL A 269 5.52 -17.97 -16.90
C VAL A 269 5.56 -17.36 -15.48
N PRO A 270 6.24 -17.98 -14.49
CA PRO A 270 6.43 -17.37 -13.18
C PRO A 270 7.07 -15.98 -13.28
N GLY A 271 6.63 -15.07 -12.40
CA GLY A 271 7.08 -13.68 -12.45
C GLY A 271 6.44 -12.85 -13.55
N THR A 272 5.30 -13.27 -14.11
CA THR A 272 4.56 -12.51 -15.11
C THR A 272 3.15 -12.15 -14.68
N ASN A 273 2.64 -11.07 -15.29
CA ASN A 273 1.32 -10.54 -15.05
C ASN A 273 0.40 -10.87 -16.21
N ALA A 274 -0.61 -11.70 -16.00
CA ALA A 274 -1.60 -12.10 -16.98
C ALA A 274 -2.93 -11.36 -16.77
N LEU A 275 -3.38 -10.63 -17.77
CA LEU A 275 -4.63 -9.88 -17.78
C LEU A 275 -5.72 -10.68 -18.51
N LEU A 276 -6.82 -10.96 -17.83
CA LEU A 276 -8.05 -11.53 -18.40
C LEU A 276 -9.06 -10.40 -18.60
N ALA A 277 -9.24 -9.95 -19.84
CA ALA A 277 -10.11 -8.84 -20.19
C ALA A 277 -11.37 -9.32 -20.94
N GLY A 278 -12.50 -8.68 -20.68
CA GLY A 278 -13.75 -8.97 -21.39
C GLY A 278 -15.00 -8.55 -20.62
N PRO A 279 -16.20 -8.65 -21.21
CA PRO A 279 -17.46 -8.25 -20.59
C PRO A 279 -17.83 -9.14 -19.41
N ALA A 280 -18.79 -8.65 -18.59
CA ALA A 280 -19.33 -9.43 -17.48
C ALA A 280 -19.95 -10.75 -17.97
N GLY A 281 -19.78 -11.85 -17.21
CA GLY A 281 -20.36 -13.16 -17.54
C GLY A 281 -19.66 -13.95 -18.65
N VAL A 282 -18.60 -13.41 -19.28
CA VAL A 282 -17.91 -14.13 -20.35
C VAL A 282 -17.09 -15.34 -19.87
N GLY A 283 -16.62 -15.35 -18.61
CA GLY A 283 -15.87 -16.47 -18.01
C GLY A 283 -14.49 -16.13 -17.45
N LYS A 284 -14.15 -14.86 -17.28
CA LYS A 284 -12.84 -14.41 -16.78
C LYS A 284 -12.49 -15.04 -15.42
N THR A 285 -13.35 -14.85 -14.42
CA THR A 285 -13.21 -15.44 -13.07
C THR A 285 -13.07 -16.96 -13.13
N THR A 286 -13.87 -17.62 -13.97
CA THR A 286 -13.83 -19.08 -14.15
C THR A 286 -12.46 -19.52 -14.71
N THR A 287 -11.91 -18.78 -15.66
CA THR A 287 -10.58 -19.06 -16.23
C THR A 287 -9.47 -18.84 -15.18
N ALA A 288 -9.57 -17.77 -14.39
CA ALA A 288 -8.60 -17.53 -13.31
C ALA A 288 -8.63 -18.64 -12.25
N VAL A 289 -9.83 -19.09 -11.81
CA VAL A 289 -10.00 -20.22 -10.88
C VAL A 289 -9.39 -21.50 -11.47
N ARG A 290 -9.56 -21.75 -12.76
CA ARG A 290 -8.97 -22.92 -13.43
C ARG A 290 -7.44 -22.89 -13.39
N CYS A 291 -6.83 -21.76 -13.70
CA CYS A 291 -5.38 -21.59 -13.64
C CYS A 291 -4.86 -21.79 -12.21
N MET A 292 -5.55 -21.22 -11.22
CA MET A 292 -5.19 -21.41 -9.80
C MET A 292 -5.33 -22.85 -9.36
N LEU A 293 -6.41 -23.55 -9.77
CA LEU A 293 -6.61 -24.95 -9.44
C LEU A 293 -5.48 -25.84 -10.01
N ALA A 294 -4.95 -25.51 -11.18
CA ALA A 294 -3.80 -26.20 -11.73
C ALA A 294 -2.55 -26.01 -10.86
N ALA A 295 -2.31 -24.80 -10.36
CA ALA A 295 -1.22 -24.50 -9.42
C ALA A 295 -1.39 -25.26 -8.08
N LEU A 296 -2.58 -25.24 -7.51
CA LEU A 296 -2.91 -25.95 -6.28
C LEU A 296 -2.71 -27.48 -6.41
N ASN A 297 -3.08 -28.06 -7.56
CA ASN A 297 -2.87 -29.47 -7.85
C ASN A 297 -1.37 -29.84 -8.03
N ARG A 298 -0.53 -28.89 -8.38
CA ARG A 298 0.95 -29.06 -8.36
C ARG A 298 1.55 -28.94 -6.96
N GLY A 299 0.73 -28.63 -5.93
CA GLY A 299 1.17 -28.44 -4.55
C GLY A 299 1.61 -26.99 -4.24
N GLU A 300 1.41 -26.06 -5.18
CA GLU A 300 1.66 -24.64 -4.98
C GLU A 300 0.59 -24.00 -4.11
N LYS A 301 0.88 -22.80 -3.58
CA LYS A 301 -0.09 -22.01 -2.83
C LYS A 301 -0.61 -20.84 -3.66
N ALA A 302 -1.84 -20.45 -3.41
CA ALA A 302 -2.50 -19.37 -4.12
C ALA A 302 -3.27 -18.43 -3.19
N ALA A 303 -3.36 -17.16 -3.58
CA ALA A 303 -4.21 -16.16 -2.92
C ALA A 303 -5.17 -15.52 -3.93
N TYR A 304 -6.44 -15.41 -3.55
CA TYR A 304 -7.49 -14.81 -4.38
C TYR A 304 -8.07 -13.59 -3.65
N PHE A 305 -7.90 -12.42 -4.23
CA PHE A 305 -8.47 -11.16 -3.72
C PHE A 305 -9.71 -10.80 -4.52
N LEU A 306 -10.87 -10.88 -3.85
CA LEU A 306 -12.20 -10.80 -4.44
C LEU A 306 -12.87 -9.48 -4.04
N PHE A 307 -13.13 -8.60 -5.00
CA PHE A 307 -13.70 -7.27 -4.77
C PHE A 307 -15.21 -7.21 -5.06
N ASP A 308 -15.64 -7.76 -6.20
CA ASP A 308 -17.00 -7.53 -6.70
C ASP A 308 -18.00 -8.64 -6.35
N GLU A 309 -17.54 -9.86 -6.14
CA GLU A 309 -18.38 -11.03 -5.95
C GLU A 309 -18.34 -11.54 -4.51
N ARG A 310 -19.43 -12.15 -4.05
CA ARG A 310 -19.45 -12.83 -2.75
C ARG A 310 -18.71 -14.16 -2.83
N LEU A 311 -17.95 -14.46 -1.79
CA LEU A 311 -17.22 -15.73 -1.65
C LEU A 311 -18.14 -16.94 -1.87
N SER A 312 -19.33 -16.94 -1.26
CA SER A 312 -20.30 -18.04 -1.40
C SER A 312 -20.74 -18.28 -2.85
N THR A 313 -20.87 -17.21 -3.64
CA THR A 313 -21.22 -17.29 -5.07
C THR A 313 -20.08 -17.90 -5.87
N LEU A 314 -18.85 -17.46 -5.63
CA LEU A 314 -17.64 -18.01 -6.26
C LEU A 314 -17.51 -19.51 -5.98
N LEU A 315 -17.64 -19.94 -4.72
CA LEU A 315 -17.53 -21.35 -4.33
C LEU A 315 -18.63 -22.22 -4.93
N THR A 316 -19.88 -21.74 -4.89
CA THR A 316 -21.02 -22.48 -5.47
C THR A 316 -20.86 -22.68 -6.97
N ARG A 317 -20.46 -21.60 -7.69
CA ARG A 317 -20.22 -21.65 -9.14
C ARG A 317 -19.05 -22.59 -9.47
N SER A 318 -17.93 -22.45 -8.78
CA SER A 318 -16.74 -23.29 -9.02
C SER A 318 -17.04 -24.77 -8.83
N ARG A 319 -17.77 -25.13 -7.76
CA ARG A 319 -18.21 -26.53 -7.52
C ARG A 319 -19.12 -27.01 -8.61
N ALA A 320 -20.11 -26.24 -9.05
CA ALA A 320 -21.03 -26.61 -10.12
C ALA A 320 -20.33 -26.85 -11.47
N LEU A 321 -19.15 -26.28 -11.67
CA LEU A 321 -18.31 -26.45 -12.87
C LEU A 321 -17.22 -27.52 -12.70
N GLY A 322 -17.31 -28.37 -11.68
CA GLY A 322 -16.30 -29.41 -11.41
C GLY A 322 -14.96 -28.89 -10.91
N MET A 323 -14.90 -27.64 -10.50
CA MET A 323 -13.69 -26.95 -9.98
C MET A 323 -13.84 -26.65 -8.48
N ASP A 324 -13.99 -27.71 -7.65
CA ASP A 324 -14.13 -27.53 -6.21
C ASP A 324 -12.80 -27.10 -5.57
N VAL A 325 -12.75 -25.89 -5.08
CA VAL A 325 -11.57 -25.29 -4.42
C VAL A 325 -11.62 -25.40 -2.89
N GLN A 326 -12.75 -25.88 -2.31
CA GLN A 326 -12.94 -25.96 -0.87
C GLN A 326 -11.85 -26.80 -0.16
N PRO A 327 -11.44 -27.97 -0.67
CA PRO A 327 -10.37 -28.74 -0.03
C PRO A 327 -9.05 -27.99 0.10
N PHE A 328 -8.74 -27.08 -0.83
CA PHE A 328 -7.52 -26.28 -0.81
C PHE A 328 -7.61 -25.08 0.15
N ILE A 329 -8.82 -24.60 0.42
CA ILE A 329 -9.07 -23.63 1.48
C ILE A 329 -8.90 -24.29 2.85
N ASP A 330 -9.51 -25.47 3.03
CA ASP A 330 -9.49 -26.20 4.30
C ASP A 330 -8.08 -26.64 4.72
N ASN A 331 -7.21 -26.92 3.76
CA ASN A 331 -5.82 -27.33 4.02
C ASN A 331 -4.82 -26.15 4.02
N GLY A 332 -5.29 -24.90 3.80
CA GLY A 332 -4.47 -23.69 3.82
C GLY A 332 -3.57 -23.48 2.59
N GLN A 333 -3.81 -24.18 1.48
CA GLN A 333 -3.12 -23.92 0.20
C GLN A 333 -3.73 -22.75 -0.57
N LEU A 334 -5.04 -22.51 -0.42
CA LEU A 334 -5.76 -21.41 -1.04
C LEU A 334 -6.30 -20.46 0.02
N GLU A 335 -5.87 -19.23 -0.04
CA GLU A 335 -6.48 -18.13 0.70
C GLU A 335 -7.41 -17.33 -0.22
N ILE A 336 -8.66 -17.11 0.20
CA ILE A 336 -9.59 -16.22 -0.50
C ILE A 336 -9.97 -15.10 0.46
N ARG A 337 -9.62 -13.86 0.09
CA ARG A 337 -10.00 -12.66 0.85
C ARG A 337 -11.02 -11.85 0.06
N GLN A 338 -12.19 -11.66 0.67
CA GLN A 338 -13.16 -10.69 0.16
C GLN A 338 -12.73 -9.30 0.63
N ILE A 339 -12.57 -8.37 -0.31
CA ILE A 339 -12.09 -7.01 -0.07
C ILE A 339 -13.24 -6.03 -0.31
N ASP A 340 -13.49 -5.18 0.66
CA ASP A 340 -14.32 -4.01 0.47
C ASP A 340 -13.43 -2.82 0.07
N PRO A 341 -13.52 -2.34 -1.18
CA PRO A 341 -12.67 -1.26 -1.65
C PRO A 341 -12.97 0.10 -0.96
N ALA A 342 -14.14 0.24 -0.31
CA ALA A 342 -14.48 1.43 0.46
C ALA A 342 -13.76 1.48 1.81
N GLU A 343 -13.42 0.32 2.38
CA GLU A 343 -12.82 0.21 3.71
C GLU A 343 -11.30 0.04 3.67
N LEU A 344 -10.77 -0.71 2.69
CA LEU A 344 -9.34 -1.05 2.64
C LEU A 344 -8.53 -0.01 1.85
N SER A 345 -7.43 0.49 2.42
CA SER A 345 -6.53 1.39 1.70
C SER A 345 -5.66 0.63 0.68
N PRO A 346 -5.20 1.29 -0.40
CA PRO A 346 -4.32 0.65 -1.37
C PRO A 346 -3.00 0.13 -0.79
N GLY A 347 -2.42 0.86 0.17
CA GLY A 347 -1.21 0.41 0.87
C GLY A 347 -1.47 -0.80 1.76
N GLU A 348 -2.61 -0.84 2.43
CA GLU A 348 -3.05 -1.98 3.22
C GLU A 348 -3.30 -3.21 2.33
N PHE A 349 -3.95 -3.02 1.16
CA PHE A 349 -4.10 -4.08 0.16
C PHE A 349 -2.75 -4.62 -0.31
N ALA A 350 -1.83 -3.75 -0.69
CA ALA A 350 -0.48 -4.15 -1.11
C ALA A 350 0.27 -4.91 0.01
N SER A 351 0.11 -4.48 1.26
CA SER A 351 0.68 -5.16 2.44
C SER A 351 0.05 -6.54 2.67
N ALA A 352 -1.26 -6.68 2.46
CA ALA A 352 -1.94 -7.97 2.54
C ALA A 352 -1.42 -8.95 1.49
N VAL A 353 -1.30 -8.52 0.22
CA VAL A 353 -0.72 -9.32 -0.87
C VAL A 353 0.72 -9.71 -0.55
N ARG A 354 1.53 -8.76 -0.10
CA ARG A 354 2.92 -9.01 0.31
C ARG A 354 3.01 -10.06 1.43
N THR A 355 2.13 -9.99 2.41
CA THR A 355 2.09 -10.95 3.51
C THR A 355 1.79 -12.35 3.01
N SER A 356 0.82 -12.53 2.12
CA SER A 356 0.51 -13.82 1.50
C SER A 356 1.71 -14.38 0.72
N VAL A 357 2.48 -13.54 0.03
CA VAL A 357 3.67 -13.97 -0.71
C VAL A 357 4.84 -14.30 0.21
N GLU A 358 5.21 -13.40 1.13
CA GLU A 358 6.43 -13.54 1.95
C GLU A 358 6.28 -14.53 3.11
N LYS A 359 5.12 -14.53 3.78
CA LYS A 359 4.88 -15.40 4.95
C LYS A 359 4.25 -16.72 4.59
N ASP A 360 3.27 -16.70 3.70
CA ASP A 360 2.50 -17.90 3.37
C ASP A 360 3.08 -18.65 2.17
N GLY A 361 3.99 -18.02 1.41
CA GLY A 361 4.69 -18.64 0.28
C GLY A 361 3.81 -18.84 -0.94
N VAL A 362 2.92 -17.88 -1.23
CA VAL A 362 2.01 -17.92 -2.38
C VAL A 362 2.76 -17.76 -3.69
N ASN A 363 2.44 -18.61 -4.67
CA ASN A 363 3.02 -18.63 -6.02
C ASN A 363 2.10 -18.03 -7.08
N VAL A 364 0.78 -18.02 -6.82
CA VAL A 364 -0.23 -17.48 -7.74
C VAL A 364 -1.14 -16.51 -6.99
N VAL A 365 -1.28 -15.30 -7.50
CA VAL A 365 -2.16 -14.26 -6.96
C VAL A 365 -3.22 -13.91 -8.00
N ALA A 366 -4.50 -13.93 -7.62
CA ALA A 366 -5.59 -13.42 -8.46
C ALA A 366 -6.21 -12.16 -7.83
N ILE A 367 -6.49 -11.15 -8.68
CA ILE A 367 -7.14 -9.89 -8.31
C ILE A 367 -8.41 -9.75 -9.16
N ASP A 368 -9.60 -9.90 -8.55
CA ASP A 368 -10.90 -9.89 -9.21
C ASP A 368 -11.87 -8.90 -8.51
N SER A 369 -12.14 -7.70 -9.05
CA SER A 369 -11.59 -7.18 -10.29
C SER A 369 -10.75 -5.92 -10.08
N LEU A 370 -9.91 -5.62 -11.05
CA LEU A 370 -9.16 -4.37 -11.09
C LEU A 370 -10.07 -3.13 -11.19
N ASN A 371 -11.23 -3.24 -11.83
CA ASN A 371 -12.19 -2.14 -11.89
C ASN A 371 -12.59 -1.68 -10.49
N ALA A 372 -12.98 -2.61 -9.61
CA ALA A 372 -13.38 -2.27 -8.25
C ALA A 372 -12.23 -1.63 -7.46
N TYR A 373 -11.01 -2.15 -7.59
CA TYR A 373 -9.83 -1.55 -6.99
C TYR A 373 -9.59 -0.12 -7.49
N LEU A 374 -9.69 0.12 -8.80
CA LEU A 374 -9.46 1.44 -9.41
C LEU A 374 -10.55 2.45 -9.06
N HIS A 375 -11.81 1.99 -8.86
CA HIS A 375 -12.92 2.85 -8.43
C HIS A 375 -12.91 3.18 -6.93
N ALA A 376 -12.09 2.51 -6.14
CA ALA A 376 -12.01 2.73 -4.69
C ALA A 376 -11.45 4.10 -4.28
N MET A 377 -10.86 4.85 -5.21
CA MET A 377 -10.18 6.11 -4.92
C MET A 377 -10.46 7.20 -5.97
N PRO A 378 -10.64 8.46 -5.55
CA PRO A 378 -10.95 9.57 -6.47
C PRO A 378 -9.78 10.02 -7.36
N SER A 379 -8.55 9.53 -7.17
CA SER A 379 -7.38 9.96 -7.95
C SER A 379 -6.74 8.80 -8.73
N ASP A 380 -7.19 8.61 -9.95
CA ASP A 380 -6.86 7.48 -10.82
C ASP A 380 -5.35 7.26 -11.05
N ASN A 381 -4.58 8.33 -11.22
CA ASN A 381 -3.15 8.22 -11.51
C ASN A 381 -2.32 7.59 -10.38
N PHE A 382 -2.73 7.78 -9.14
CA PHE A 382 -2.02 7.25 -7.98
C PHE A 382 -2.24 5.73 -7.83
N LEU A 383 -3.46 5.26 -8.08
CA LEU A 383 -3.81 3.84 -8.02
C LEU A 383 -3.12 3.01 -9.10
N VAL A 384 -3.03 3.55 -10.32
CA VAL A 384 -2.33 2.89 -11.42
C VAL A 384 -0.83 2.73 -11.08
N LEU A 385 -0.22 3.74 -10.48
CA LEU A 385 1.18 3.67 -10.05
C LEU A 385 1.39 2.65 -8.93
N GLN A 386 0.49 2.60 -7.94
CA GLN A 386 0.56 1.61 -6.86
C GLN A 386 0.37 0.19 -7.38
N MET A 387 -0.58 -0.02 -8.32
CA MET A 387 -0.75 -1.31 -8.98
C MET A 387 0.50 -1.70 -9.77
N HIS A 388 1.12 -0.75 -10.48
CA HIS A 388 2.39 -1.00 -11.16
C HIS A 388 3.50 -1.47 -10.20
N GLU A 389 3.64 -0.81 -9.03
CA GLU A 389 4.63 -1.22 -8.02
C GLU A 389 4.32 -2.60 -7.44
N LEU A 390 3.04 -2.89 -7.17
CA LEU A 390 2.60 -4.20 -6.67
C LEU A 390 2.89 -5.32 -7.69
N LEU A 391 2.52 -5.12 -8.95
CA LEU A 391 2.75 -6.10 -10.01
C LEU A 391 4.23 -6.30 -10.30
N SER A 392 5.03 -5.23 -10.25
CA SER A 392 6.48 -5.31 -10.37
C SER A 392 7.11 -6.10 -9.22
N TYR A 393 6.61 -5.92 -8.00
CA TYR A 393 7.02 -6.72 -6.83
C TYR A 393 6.68 -8.19 -7.02
N LEU A 394 5.43 -8.52 -7.38
CA LEU A 394 5.00 -9.90 -7.63
C LEU A 394 5.86 -10.57 -8.71
N ALA A 395 6.16 -9.84 -9.77
CA ALA A 395 7.04 -10.32 -10.84
C ALA A 395 8.45 -10.65 -10.32
N GLN A 396 9.02 -9.81 -9.44
CA GLN A 396 10.34 -10.06 -8.85
C GLN A 396 10.35 -11.20 -7.82
N GLN A 397 9.20 -11.54 -7.25
CA GLN A 397 9.02 -12.69 -6.36
C GLN A 397 8.79 -14.01 -7.13
N GLY A 398 8.69 -13.98 -8.46
CA GLY A 398 8.36 -15.15 -9.27
C GLY A 398 6.89 -15.56 -9.19
N VAL A 399 6.02 -14.68 -8.70
CA VAL A 399 4.58 -14.95 -8.57
C VAL A 399 3.89 -14.76 -9.92
N VAL A 400 2.99 -15.68 -10.28
CA VAL A 400 2.07 -15.51 -11.39
C VAL A 400 0.89 -14.66 -10.93
N SER A 401 0.69 -13.49 -11.56
CA SER A 401 -0.42 -12.60 -11.22
C SER A 401 -1.53 -12.71 -12.26
N LEU A 402 -2.74 -13.07 -11.83
CA LEU A 402 -3.94 -13.14 -12.65
C LEU A 402 -4.82 -11.92 -12.36
N MET A 403 -4.87 -10.99 -13.31
CA MET A 403 -5.67 -9.78 -13.18
C MET A 403 -6.95 -9.90 -13.97
N ILE A 404 -8.09 -9.67 -13.35
CA ILE A 404 -9.40 -9.71 -14.02
C ILE A 404 -9.87 -8.28 -14.29
N LEU A 405 -10.14 -7.96 -15.54
CA LEU A 405 -10.63 -6.65 -15.97
C LEU A 405 -12.00 -6.77 -16.63
N GLY A 406 -13.00 -6.14 -16.04
CA GLY A 406 -14.31 -5.96 -16.66
C GLY A 406 -14.25 -4.87 -17.75
N GLN A 407 -14.84 -5.15 -18.91
CA GLN A 407 -15.03 -4.16 -19.96
C GLN A 407 -16.50 -3.77 -20.03
N HIS A 408 -16.78 -2.48 -20.21
CA HIS A 408 -18.15 -1.98 -20.36
C HIS A 408 -18.72 -2.31 -21.76
N GLY A 409 -20.00 -2.70 -21.79
CA GLY A 409 -20.68 -3.17 -22.98
C GLY A 409 -20.67 -4.70 -23.07
N VAL A 410 -21.71 -5.26 -23.69
CA VAL A 410 -21.85 -6.71 -23.91
C VAL A 410 -21.46 -7.06 -25.34
N THR A 411 -21.78 -6.18 -26.29
CA THR A 411 -21.51 -6.31 -27.72
C THR A 411 -21.03 -4.97 -28.28
N GLY A 412 -20.24 -4.98 -29.36
CA GLY A 412 -19.71 -3.77 -30.02
C GLY A 412 -18.33 -3.34 -29.49
N GLU A 413 -18.00 -2.05 -29.65
CA GLU A 413 -16.76 -1.48 -29.09
C GLU A 413 -16.78 -1.54 -27.56
N LEU A 414 -15.90 -2.35 -26.99
CA LEU A 414 -15.71 -2.40 -25.55
C LEU A 414 -14.71 -1.31 -25.15
N ARG A 415 -15.09 -0.50 -24.17
CA ARG A 415 -14.23 0.53 -23.61
C ARG A 415 -13.82 0.15 -22.20
N THR A 416 -12.59 0.46 -21.87
CA THR A 416 -12.08 0.46 -20.49
C THR A 416 -11.83 1.91 -20.11
N ASP A 417 -12.24 2.30 -18.92
CA ASP A 417 -12.02 3.67 -18.44
C ASP A 417 -10.53 3.97 -18.24
N ILE A 418 -9.75 2.93 -17.97
CA ILE A 418 -8.30 3.04 -17.77
C ILE A 418 -7.58 1.96 -18.58
N ASP A 419 -6.64 2.36 -19.44
CA ASP A 419 -5.76 1.42 -20.13
C ASP A 419 -4.65 0.94 -19.20
N ILE A 420 -4.78 -0.29 -18.73
CA ILE A 420 -3.78 -0.99 -17.90
C ILE A 420 -3.11 -2.15 -18.64
N SER A 421 -3.40 -2.31 -19.92
CA SER A 421 -2.84 -3.39 -20.75
C SER A 421 -1.32 -3.34 -20.86
N TYR A 422 -0.73 -2.15 -20.66
CA TYR A 422 0.72 -1.97 -20.65
C TYR A 422 1.39 -2.58 -19.41
N LEU A 423 0.66 -2.77 -18.30
CA LEU A 423 1.17 -3.42 -17.08
C LEU A 423 1.23 -4.94 -17.22
N ALA A 424 0.46 -5.51 -18.14
CA ALA A 424 0.40 -6.95 -18.33
C ALA A 424 1.50 -7.44 -19.28
N ASP A 425 2.09 -8.58 -18.97
CA ASP A 425 2.99 -9.30 -19.84
C ASP A 425 2.20 -10.16 -20.84
N THR A 426 1.12 -10.75 -20.38
CA THR A 426 0.17 -11.54 -21.18
C THR A 426 -1.21 -10.93 -21.11
N VAL A 427 -1.87 -10.80 -22.27
CA VAL A 427 -3.26 -10.30 -22.37
C VAL A 427 -4.13 -11.35 -23.05
N MET A 428 -5.06 -11.92 -22.28
CA MET A 428 -6.11 -12.82 -22.74
C MET A 428 -7.41 -12.05 -22.88
N MET A 429 -7.98 -12.06 -24.08
CA MET A 429 -9.24 -11.39 -24.41
C MET A 429 -10.35 -12.43 -24.55
N LEU A 430 -11.40 -12.27 -23.74
CA LEU A 430 -12.61 -13.08 -23.82
C LEU A 430 -13.76 -12.22 -24.35
N ARG A 431 -14.55 -12.73 -25.34
CA ARG A 431 -15.61 -11.98 -26.01
C ARG A 431 -16.87 -12.83 -26.18
N PHE A 432 -18.01 -12.15 -26.17
CA PHE A 432 -19.23 -12.70 -26.76
C PHE A 432 -19.27 -12.37 -28.25
N PHE A 433 -19.77 -13.27 -29.05
CA PHE A 433 -20.08 -13.03 -30.48
C PHE A 433 -21.36 -13.78 -30.84
N GLU A 434 -22.07 -13.28 -31.86
CA GLU A 434 -23.26 -13.90 -32.37
C GLU A 434 -22.89 -14.73 -33.61
N ALA A 435 -23.32 -15.99 -33.65
CA ALA A 435 -23.20 -16.85 -34.82
C ALA A 435 -24.39 -17.81 -34.86
N GLU A 436 -25.00 -17.96 -36.04
CA GLU A 436 -26.12 -18.89 -36.29
C GLU A 436 -27.33 -18.69 -35.33
N GLY A 437 -27.55 -17.44 -34.90
CA GLY A 437 -28.63 -17.09 -33.97
C GLY A 437 -28.37 -17.45 -32.50
N GLU A 438 -27.14 -17.82 -32.19
CA GLU A 438 -26.69 -18.11 -30.82
C GLU A 438 -25.64 -17.12 -30.33
N VAL A 439 -25.65 -16.83 -29.02
CA VAL A 439 -24.56 -16.08 -28.36
C VAL A 439 -23.49 -17.07 -27.96
N ARG A 440 -22.36 -16.99 -28.61
CA ARG A 440 -21.17 -17.81 -28.34
C ARG A 440 -20.07 -17.00 -27.67
N LYS A 441 -19.08 -17.68 -27.15
CA LYS A 441 -17.92 -17.05 -26.52
C LYS A 441 -16.64 -17.40 -27.26
N SER A 442 -15.68 -16.47 -27.26
CA SER A 442 -14.36 -16.69 -27.82
C SER A 442 -13.25 -16.27 -26.84
N ILE A 443 -12.09 -16.87 -27.00
CA ILE A 443 -10.86 -16.54 -26.31
C ILE A 443 -9.75 -16.33 -27.33
N ALA A 444 -8.89 -15.34 -27.08
CA ALA A 444 -7.67 -15.08 -27.86
C ALA A 444 -6.57 -14.52 -26.95
N VAL A 445 -5.33 -14.85 -27.24
CA VAL A 445 -4.15 -14.19 -26.67
C VAL A 445 -3.73 -13.06 -27.58
N ILE A 446 -3.82 -11.84 -27.10
CA ILE A 446 -3.53 -10.62 -27.87
C ILE A 446 -2.05 -10.26 -27.79
N LYS A 447 -1.44 -10.55 -26.64
CA LYS A 447 -0.07 -10.16 -26.32
C LYS A 447 0.55 -11.16 -25.37
N THR A 448 1.80 -11.51 -25.61
CA THR A 448 2.70 -12.17 -24.68
C THR A 448 4.10 -11.59 -24.86
N ARG A 449 4.77 -11.27 -23.74
CA ARG A 449 6.14 -10.71 -23.78
C ARG A 449 7.22 -11.78 -23.63
N THR A 450 6.86 -12.93 -23.07
CA THR A 450 7.81 -13.97 -22.63
C THR A 450 7.92 -15.15 -23.59
N SER A 451 6.94 -15.35 -24.46
CA SER A 451 6.89 -16.48 -25.40
C SER A 451 6.26 -16.07 -26.73
N ASP A 452 6.47 -16.86 -27.77
CA ASP A 452 5.59 -16.82 -28.94
C ASP A 452 4.25 -17.46 -28.56
N HIS A 453 3.16 -16.93 -29.10
CA HIS A 453 1.81 -17.36 -28.77
C HIS A 453 0.98 -17.61 -30.03
N GLU A 454 -0.03 -18.43 -29.92
CA GLU A 454 -0.96 -18.66 -31.02
C GLU A 454 -1.82 -17.41 -31.25
N ARG A 455 -1.91 -16.96 -32.50
CA ARG A 455 -2.64 -15.74 -32.89
C ARG A 455 -4.09 -16.01 -33.30
N SER A 456 -4.57 -17.23 -33.13
CA SER A 456 -5.93 -17.58 -33.48
C SER A 456 -6.94 -17.15 -32.42
N ILE A 457 -8.18 -16.92 -32.86
CA ILE A 457 -9.33 -16.76 -32.02
C ILE A 457 -10.02 -18.13 -31.95
N ARG A 458 -10.20 -18.67 -30.71
CA ARG A 458 -10.84 -19.97 -30.52
C ARG A 458 -12.20 -19.83 -29.88
N GLU A 459 -13.13 -20.75 -30.19
CA GLU A 459 -14.40 -20.84 -29.48
C GLU A 459 -14.12 -21.27 -28.02
N PHE A 460 -14.86 -20.69 -27.11
CA PHE A 460 -14.71 -20.90 -25.66
C PHE A 460 -16.07 -21.25 -25.06
N LYS A 461 -16.16 -22.37 -24.38
CA LYS A 461 -17.39 -22.82 -23.72
C LYS A 461 -17.13 -23.09 -22.24
N ILE A 462 -18.15 -22.90 -21.44
CA ILE A 462 -18.16 -23.26 -20.02
C ILE A 462 -19.42 -24.09 -19.80
N ASP A 463 -19.25 -25.30 -19.35
CA ASP A 463 -20.33 -26.24 -19.04
C ASP A 463 -20.07 -26.98 -17.70
N ALA A 464 -20.87 -27.96 -17.39
CA ALA A 464 -20.76 -28.77 -16.14
C ALA A 464 -19.41 -29.52 -16.04
N THR A 465 -18.69 -29.72 -17.14
CA THR A 465 -17.36 -30.36 -17.15
C THR A 465 -16.20 -29.35 -17.00
N GLY A 466 -16.51 -28.07 -16.96
CA GLY A 466 -15.55 -27.00 -16.81
C GLY A 466 -15.41 -26.12 -18.06
N ILE A 467 -14.17 -25.74 -18.37
CA ILE A 467 -13.82 -24.91 -19.52
C ILE A 467 -13.41 -25.82 -20.68
N VAL A 468 -13.99 -25.56 -21.85
CA VAL A 468 -13.64 -26.21 -23.12
C VAL A 468 -13.23 -25.14 -24.13
N ILE A 469 -12.05 -25.29 -24.74
CA ILE A 469 -11.55 -24.43 -25.80
C ILE A 469 -11.53 -25.23 -27.09
N GLY A 470 -12.25 -24.72 -28.07
CA GLY A 470 -12.43 -25.38 -29.38
C GLY A 470 -11.34 -25.03 -30.39
N GLU A 471 -11.56 -25.43 -31.63
CA GLU A 471 -10.73 -25.14 -32.76
C GLU A 471 -10.73 -23.65 -33.13
N PRO A 472 -9.71 -23.16 -33.87
CA PRO A 472 -9.68 -21.79 -34.38
C PRO A 472 -10.90 -21.41 -35.20
N ILE A 473 -11.49 -20.27 -34.89
CA ILE A 473 -12.65 -19.72 -35.63
C ILE A 473 -12.16 -19.13 -36.96
N ARG A 474 -12.32 -19.89 -38.03
CA ARG A 474 -11.88 -19.49 -39.38
C ARG A 474 -12.99 -18.98 -40.30
N SER A 475 -14.25 -19.25 -39.91
CA SER A 475 -15.42 -18.93 -40.75
C SER A 475 -15.97 -17.53 -40.50
N PHE A 476 -15.45 -16.78 -39.54
CA PHE A 476 -15.92 -15.45 -39.18
C PHE A 476 -14.76 -14.48 -39.07
N SER A 477 -14.97 -13.26 -39.57
CA SER A 477 -14.13 -12.10 -39.27
C SER A 477 -14.90 -11.14 -38.35
N GLY A 478 -14.18 -10.25 -37.61
CA GLY A 478 -14.82 -9.30 -36.72
C GLY A 478 -15.32 -9.88 -35.39
N VAL A 479 -14.90 -11.08 -35.00
CA VAL A 479 -15.24 -11.70 -33.73
C VAL A 479 -14.80 -10.84 -32.52
N LEU A 480 -13.63 -10.23 -32.62
CA LEU A 480 -13.10 -9.35 -31.56
C LEU A 480 -13.79 -7.99 -31.50
N SER A 481 -14.38 -7.51 -32.58
CA SER A 481 -15.18 -6.28 -32.61
C SER A 481 -16.63 -6.49 -32.15
N GLY A 482 -17.05 -7.76 -31.92
CA GLY A 482 -18.41 -8.11 -31.52
C GLY A 482 -19.42 -8.11 -32.68
N THR A 483 -18.98 -7.84 -33.91
CA THR A 483 -19.80 -7.86 -35.11
C THR A 483 -19.24 -8.86 -36.12
N PRO A 484 -19.43 -10.17 -35.90
CA PRO A 484 -18.88 -11.18 -36.80
C PRO A 484 -19.56 -11.14 -38.16
N VAL A 485 -18.74 -11.23 -39.19
CA VAL A 485 -19.20 -11.36 -40.57
C VAL A 485 -18.73 -12.71 -41.08
N PHE A 486 -19.64 -13.48 -41.68
CA PHE A 486 -19.30 -14.75 -42.29
C PHE A 486 -18.42 -14.52 -43.52
N THR A 487 -17.22 -15.09 -43.50
CA THR A 487 -16.27 -15.00 -44.59
C THR A 487 -16.13 -16.35 -45.29
N GLN A 488 -16.50 -16.41 -46.56
CA GLN A 488 -16.01 -17.49 -47.42
C GLN A 488 -14.48 -17.30 -47.57
N ARG A 489 -13.73 -18.41 -47.40
CA ARG A 489 -12.26 -18.46 -47.45
C ARG A 489 -11.66 -17.41 -48.38
N THR A 490 -11.01 -16.42 -47.84
CA THR A 490 -10.04 -15.58 -48.53
C THR A 490 -8.65 -16.15 -48.26
N ASP A 491 -7.87 -16.37 -49.31
CA ASP A 491 -6.49 -16.82 -49.23
C ASP A 491 -5.64 -15.89 -48.36
N ALA A 492 -4.59 -16.43 -47.76
CA ALA A 492 -3.72 -15.75 -46.80
C ALA A 492 -3.30 -14.36 -47.33
N LEU A 493 -3.50 -13.33 -46.47
CA LEU A 493 -3.16 -11.92 -46.75
C LEU A 493 -1.64 -11.66 -46.94
N LEU A 494 -0.79 -12.61 -46.55
CA LEU A 494 0.66 -12.59 -46.76
C LEU A 494 1.13 -13.98 -47.21
N GLN A 495 1.40 -14.14 -48.49
CA GLN A 495 2.28 -15.21 -48.95
C GLN A 495 3.72 -14.73 -48.75
N LEU A 496 4.39 -15.27 -47.76
CA LEU A 496 5.84 -15.19 -47.70
C LEU A 496 6.36 -16.12 -48.79
N ASP A 497 6.83 -15.54 -49.89
CA ASP A 497 7.50 -16.26 -50.98
C ASP A 497 8.80 -16.90 -50.40
N PRO A 498 8.95 -18.23 -50.46
CA PRO A 498 10.15 -18.89 -49.96
C PRO A 498 11.30 -18.92 -51.00
N GLN A 499 11.32 -18.04 -51.97
CA GLN A 499 12.37 -18.03 -52.98
C GLN A 499 12.97 -16.66 -53.23
N THR A 500 13.97 -16.29 -52.43
CA THR A 500 15.14 -15.51 -52.91
C THR A 500 16.33 -15.74 -51.98
N SER A 501 16.90 -16.96 -52.03
CA SER A 501 18.29 -17.18 -51.69
C SER A 501 18.88 -18.11 -52.73
N ASP A 502 19.06 -17.58 -53.93
CA ASP A 502 20.10 -18.14 -54.86
C ASP A 502 20.54 -17.04 -55.82
N GLY A 503 21.84 -16.76 -55.79
CA GLY A 503 22.54 -16.23 -56.94
C GLY A 503 22.87 -14.75 -56.97
N ALA A 504 24.00 -14.39 -56.40
CA ALA A 504 24.93 -13.51 -57.10
C ALA A 504 26.35 -13.72 -56.57
N LYS A 505 27.17 -14.09 -57.48
CA LYS A 505 28.63 -14.24 -57.44
C LYS A 505 29.36 -13.04 -56.88
#